data_d999dc993ac5ae7a6bf18453241efae4
#
_entry.id   d999dc993ac5ae7a6bf18453241efae4
#
_cell.length_a   1.000
_cell.length_b   1.000
_cell.length_c   1.000
_cell.angle_alpha   90.00
_cell.angle_beta   90.00
_cell.angle_gamma   90.00
#
_symmetry.space_group_name_H-M   'P 1'
#
loop_
_entity.id
_entity.type
_entity.pdbx_description
1 polymer ?
#
loop_
_entity_poly.entity_id
_entity_poly.type
_entity_poly.pdbx_seq_one_letter_code
_entity_poly.pdbx_strand_id
1 'polypeptide(L)'
;IESHSFDGLKNGYCEALTREWNEIADMRLSEKDANERKTMNTHLHILEPYTNLYRVWKDARLERQLYNLIGLFTEKILDKDTSHLQLFFDDDWQSKYPVVSYGHDIEASWLLHEAARVLGDAGLIAEIEPVVKKIAAAASEGLTSDGGMIYEKDLTTGHIDGDYHWWVQAETVVGYYNLFRYFGDRGALQHSIDCWEFIKRHLTDDVHGEWFW
;
A
#
# COMPACT_ATOMS: atom_id res chain seq x y z
N ILE A 1 4.60 -18.79 5.37
CA ILE A 1 4.50 -17.44 5.99
C ILE A 1 4.08 -17.60 7.43
N GLU A 2 2.87 -18.10 7.74
CA GLU A 2 2.31 -18.20 9.09
C GLU A 2 3.20 -18.93 10.11
N SER A 3 3.97 -19.91 9.69
CA SER A 3 4.82 -20.70 10.58
C SER A 3 6.17 -20.07 10.89
N HIS A 4 6.59 -19.04 10.13
CA HIS A 4 7.96 -18.53 10.20
C HIS A 4 8.05 -17.01 10.24
N SER A 5 7.24 -16.30 9.43
CA SER A 5 7.29 -14.84 9.34
C SER A 5 6.32 -14.15 10.32
N PHE A 6 5.22 -14.82 10.69
CA PHE A 6 4.23 -14.23 11.57
C PHE A 6 4.74 -14.16 13.02
N ASP A 7 4.75 -12.95 13.59
CA ASP A 7 5.08 -12.68 14.98
C ASP A 7 3.83 -12.82 15.86
N GLY A 8 3.66 -14.00 16.47
CA GLY A 8 2.52 -14.26 17.35
C GLY A 8 2.53 -13.54 18.69
N LEU A 9 3.63 -12.87 19.08
CA LEU A 9 3.73 -12.16 20.35
C LEU A 9 3.39 -10.67 20.18
N LYS A 10 3.92 -10.03 19.14
CA LYS A 10 3.78 -8.59 18.91
C LYS A 10 2.91 -8.28 17.70
N ASN A 11 2.37 -9.31 17.08
CA ASN A 11 1.57 -9.26 15.85
C ASN A 11 2.35 -8.74 14.63
N GLY A 12 1.88 -9.12 13.43
CA GLY A 12 2.48 -8.72 12.16
C GLY A 12 3.51 -9.71 11.64
N TYR A 13 4.20 -9.35 10.58
CA TYR A 13 5.09 -10.23 9.84
C TYR A 13 6.49 -9.62 9.75
N CYS A 14 7.51 -10.48 9.89
CA CYS A 14 8.89 -10.08 9.68
C CYS A 14 9.16 -9.80 8.20
N GLU A 15 9.91 -8.74 7.91
CA GLU A 15 10.25 -8.28 6.57
C GLU A 15 11.04 -9.33 5.78
N ALA A 16 12.11 -9.86 6.37
CA ALA A 16 12.97 -10.81 5.70
C ALA A 16 13.48 -11.89 6.64
N LEU A 17 13.72 -13.05 6.05
CA LEU A 17 14.32 -14.23 6.69
C LEU A 17 15.32 -14.87 5.73
N THR A 18 16.26 -15.67 6.24
CA THR A 18 17.11 -16.48 5.37
C THR A 18 16.29 -17.53 4.61
N ARG A 19 16.88 -18.16 3.60
CA ARG A 19 16.26 -19.26 2.86
C ARG A 19 15.80 -20.41 3.77
N GLU A 20 16.49 -20.63 4.88
CA GLU A 20 16.18 -21.64 5.89
C GLU A 20 15.23 -21.15 6.97
N TRP A 21 14.61 -19.97 6.79
CA TRP A 21 13.70 -19.32 7.72
C TRP A 21 14.32 -18.87 9.04
N ASN A 22 15.63 -18.61 9.05
CA ASN A 22 16.30 -18.03 10.21
C ASN A 22 16.27 -16.49 10.15
N GLU A 23 16.49 -15.85 11.29
CA GLU A 23 16.64 -14.41 11.38
C GLU A 23 17.87 -13.92 10.57
N ILE A 24 17.75 -12.74 10.00
CA ILE A 24 18.81 -12.07 9.24
C ILE A 24 18.99 -10.65 9.79
N ALA A 25 20.26 -10.20 9.87
CA ALA A 25 20.59 -8.90 10.47
C ALA A 25 20.23 -7.71 9.56
N ASP A 26 20.37 -7.88 8.26
CA ASP A 26 19.96 -6.88 7.26
C ASP A 26 18.68 -7.36 6.57
N MET A 27 17.56 -6.73 6.90
CA MET A 27 16.23 -7.09 6.39
C MET A 27 15.79 -6.22 5.21
N ARG A 28 16.62 -5.24 4.80
CA ARG A 28 16.26 -4.32 3.73
C ARG A 28 16.08 -5.03 2.40
N LEU A 29 15.04 -4.65 1.68
CA LEU A 29 14.81 -5.08 0.29
C LEU A 29 15.63 -4.25 -0.69
N SER A 30 15.96 -3.00 -0.32
CA SER A 30 16.79 -2.10 -1.11
C SER A 30 17.73 -1.27 -0.21
N GLU A 31 18.72 -0.61 -0.80
CA GLU A 31 19.62 0.28 -0.08
C GLU A 31 18.92 1.55 0.45
N LYS A 32 17.78 1.91 -0.12
CA LYS A 32 16.95 3.04 0.31
C LYS A 32 16.11 2.75 1.55
N ASP A 33 15.88 1.47 1.87
CA ASP A 33 14.98 1.07 2.95
C ASP A 33 15.63 1.24 4.32
N ALA A 34 14.83 1.54 5.32
CA ALA A 34 15.22 1.42 6.70
C ALA A 34 15.34 -0.07 7.09
N ASN A 35 16.40 -0.41 7.85
CA ASN A 35 16.58 -1.77 8.34
C ASN A 35 15.71 -2.01 9.58
N GLU A 36 14.44 -2.23 9.34
CA GLU A 36 13.44 -2.47 10.37
C GLU A 36 12.76 -3.83 10.21
N ARG A 37 12.25 -4.37 11.32
CA ARG A 37 11.70 -5.72 11.35
C ARG A 37 10.33 -5.85 10.70
N LYS A 38 9.54 -4.78 10.73
CA LYS A 38 8.18 -4.74 10.18
C LYS A 38 8.05 -3.56 9.23
N THR A 39 7.46 -3.79 8.08
CA THR A 39 7.22 -2.74 7.09
C THR A 39 5.77 -2.74 6.64
N MET A 40 5.28 -1.58 6.26
CA MET A 40 3.98 -1.44 5.60
C MET A 40 3.93 -2.30 4.33
N ASN A 41 5.00 -2.25 3.53
CA ASN A 41 5.12 -2.95 2.24
C ASN A 41 4.90 -4.46 2.37
N THR A 42 5.60 -5.14 3.30
CA THR A 42 5.39 -6.58 3.55
C THR A 42 3.95 -6.89 3.96
N HIS A 43 3.33 -6.07 4.81
CA HIS A 43 1.96 -6.31 5.24
C HIS A 43 0.96 -6.11 4.10
N LEU A 44 1.20 -5.13 3.21
CA LEU A 44 0.37 -4.89 2.03
C LEU A 44 0.45 -6.07 1.05
N HIS A 45 1.67 -6.54 0.78
CA HIS A 45 1.91 -7.67 -0.12
C HIS A 45 1.65 -9.06 0.49
N ILE A 46 1.21 -9.13 1.76
CA ILE A 46 0.57 -10.31 2.34
C ILE A 46 -0.96 -10.17 2.28
N LEU A 47 -1.50 -8.97 2.52
CA LEU A 47 -2.94 -8.70 2.43
C LEU A 47 -3.48 -9.03 1.03
N GLU A 48 -2.80 -8.61 -0.01
CA GLU A 48 -3.23 -8.82 -1.39
C GLU A 48 -3.36 -10.30 -1.77
N PRO A 49 -2.32 -11.15 -1.69
CA PRO A 49 -2.44 -12.56 -2.02
C PRO A 49 -3.37 -13.32 -1.07
N TYR A 50 -3.47 -12.95 0.20
CA TYR A 50 -4.43 -13.56 1.12
C TYR A 50 -5.87 -13.23 0.71
N THR A 51 -6.12 -12.02 0.27
CA THR A 51 -7.42 -11.60 -0.27
C THR A 51 -7.77 -12.42 -1.52
N ASN A 52 -6.84 -12.57 -2.45
CA ASN A 52 -7.05 -13.38 -3.65
C ASN A 52 -7.23 -14.87 -3.34
N LEU A 53 -6.43 -15.41 -2.43
CA LEU A 53 -6.57 -16.80 -1.98
C LEU A 53 -7.93 -17.04 -1.31
N TYR A 54 -8.39 -16.10 -0.49
CA TYR A 54 -9.67 -16.23 0.21
C TYR A 54 -10.89 -16.22 -0.75
N ARG A 55 -10.76 -15.70 -1.96
CA ARG A 55 -11.82 -15.80 -2.99
C ARG A 55 -12.13 -17.25 -3.37
N VAL A 56 -11.11 -18.11 -3.40
CA VAL A 56 -11.20 -19.49 -3.87
C VAL A 56 -11.08 -20.52 -2.75
N TRP A 57 -10.55 -20.12 -1.59
CA TRP A 57 -10.37 -21.00 -0.44
C TRP A 57 -10.80 -20.31 0.87
N LYS A 58 -12.04 -20.59 1.28
CA LYS A 58 -12.69 -20.01 2.49
C LYS A 58 -12.24 -20.72 3.78
N ASP A 59 -10.94 -20.63 4.12
CA ASP A 59 -10.36 -21.15 5.35
C ASP A 59 -10.49 -20.15 6.49
N ALA A 60 -10.94 -20.61 7.67
CA ALA A 60 -11.17 -19.75 8.82
C ALA A 60 -9.89 -19.13 9.43
N ARG A 61 -8.70 -19.71 9.19
CA ARG A 61 -7.42 -19.12 9.61
C ARG A 61 -7.05 -17.97 8.68
N LEU A 62 -7.24 -18.17 7.38
CA LEU A 62 -7.02 -17.13 6.37
C LEU A 62 -7.96 -15.95 6.60
N GLU A 63 -9.23 -16.21 6.90
CA GLU A 63 -10.21 -15.20 7.28
C GLU A 63 -9.74 -14.37 8.47
N ARG A 64 -9.32 -15.02 9.56
CA ARG A 64 -8.79 -14.33 10.75
C ARG A 64 -7.58 -13.46 10.43
N GLN A 65 -6.67 -13.95 9.57
CA GLN A 65 -5.49 -13.16 9.18
C GLN A 65 -5.83 -11.97 8.30
N LEU A 66 -6.84 -12.06 7.47
CA LEU A 66 -7.33 -10.90 6.71
C LEU A 66 -7.93 -9.82 7.63
N TYR A 67 -8.76 -10.21 8.62
CA TYR A 67 -9.24 -9.27 9.64
C TYR A 67 -8.07 -8.65 10.43
N ASN A 68 -7.08 -9.47 10.79
CA ASN A 68 -5.90 -9.02 11.52
C ASN A 68 -5.07 -8.01 10.70
N LEU A 69 -4.82 -8.29 9.43
CA LEU A 69 -4.08 -7.39 8.54
C LEU A 69 -4.81 -6.05 8.35
N ILE A 70 -6.12 -6.08 8.10
CA ILE A 70 -6.93 -4.84 8.01
C ILE A 70 -6.82 -4.05 9.32
N GLY A 71 -6.92 -4.72 10.48
CA GLY A 71 -6.74 -4.10 11.80
C GLY A 71 -5.34 -3.49 11.98
N LEU A 72 -4.28 -4.17 11.54
CA LEU A 72 -2.92 -3.62 11.57
C LEU A 72 -2.79 -2.34 10.73
N PHE A 73 -3.39 -2.31 9.54
CA PHE A 73 -3.38 -1.10 8.72
C PHE A 73 -4.11 0.06 9.41
N THR A 74 -5.28 -0.16 9.96
CA THR A 74 -6.10 0.90 10.56
C THR A 74 -5.61 1.37 11.93
N GLU A 75 -4.91 0.51 12.70
CA GLU A 75 -4.53 0.80 14.09
C GLU A 75 -3.04 1.12 14.27
N LYS A 76 -2.17 0.58 13.41
CA LYS A 76 -0.71 0.65 13.55
C LYS A 76 -0.02 1.37 12.41
N ILE A 77 -0.42 1.07 11.17
CA ILE A 77 0.27 1.54 9.97
C ILE A 77 -0.24 2.93 9.55
N LEU A 78 -1.54 3.16 9.63
CA LEU A 78 -2.14 4.44 9.28
C LEU A 78 -1.83 5.51 10.33
N ASP A 79 -1.20 6.59 9.91
CA ASP A 79 -1.13 7.83 10.68
C ASP A 79 -2.50 8.52 10.63
N LYS A 80 -3.17 8.62 11.79
CA LYS A 80 -4.54 9.12 11.88
C LYS A 80 -4.65 10.63 11.73
N ASP A 81 -3.55 11.35 11.93
CA ASP A 81 -3.51 12.81 11.83
C ASP A 81 -3.35 13.25 10.36
N THR A 82 -2.47 12.56 9.63
CA THR A 82 -2.15 12.88 8.23
C THR A 82 -2.94 12.04 7.22
N SER A 83 -3.38 10.85 7.63
CA SER A 83 -3.98 9.82 6.78
C SER A 83 -3.03 9.19 5.76
N HIS A 84 -1.72 9.39 5.91
CA HIS A 84 -0.67 8.65 5.21
C HIS A 84 -0.31 7.37 5.93
N LEU A 85 0.27 6.41 5.21
CA LEU A 85 0.83 5.20 5.80
C LEU A 85 2.25 5.46 6.29
N GLN A 86 2.55 5.00 7.50
CA GLN A 86 3.91 4.91 8.02
C GLN A 86 4.58 3.66 7.43
N LEU A 87 5.84 3.75 7.03
CA LEU A 87 6.47 2.73 6.19
C LEU A 87 7.24 1.66 6.97
N PHE A 88 7.97 2.05 8.03
CA PHE A 88 8.92 1.19 8.73
C PHE A 88 8.70 1.22 10.24
N PHE A 89 8.74 0.04 10.87
CA PHE A 89 8.43 -0.12 12.29
C PHE A 89 9.41 -1.05 12.97
N ASP A 90 9.74 -0.71 14.21
CA ASP A 90 10.40 -1.66 15.11
C ASP A 90 9.41 -2.78 15.55
N ASP A 91 9.89 -3.70 16.39
CA ASP A 91 9.08 -4.80 16.92
C ASP A 91 7.82 -4.34 17.66
N ASP A 92 7.85 -3.17 18.26
CA ASP A 92 6.75 -2.61 19.05
C ASP A 92 5.83 -1.68 18.24
N TRP A 93 5.93 -1.71 16.93
CA TRP A 93 5.15 -0.88 16.01
C TRP A 93 5.41 0.62 16.16
N GLN A 94 6.63 1.00 16.58
CA GLN A 94 7.03 2.40 16.63
C GLN A 94 7.69 2.78 15.31
N SER A 95 7.09 3.74 14.61
CA SER A 95 7.71 4.34 13.41
C SER A 95 8.68 5.45 13.81
N LYS A 96 9.83 5.49 13.14
CA LYS A 96 10.89 6.50 13.35
C LYS A 96 11.22 7.27 12.07
N TYR A 97 10.59 6.89 10.98
CA TYR A 97 10.93 7.36 9.64
C TYR A 97 9.76 8.15 9.04
N PRO A 98 9.82 9.48 9.09
CA PRO A 98 8.72 10.33 8.62
C PRO A 98 8.76 10.52 7.11
N VAL A 99 8.70 9.42 6.37
CA VAL A 99 8.63 9.38 4.90
C VAL A 99 7.23 8.95 4.48
N VAL A 100 6.69 9.63 3.49
CA VAL A 100 5.40 9.32 2.85
C VAL A 100 5.68 8.77 1.46
N SER A 101 5.03 7.65 1.11
CA SER A 101 5.05 7.06 -0.22
C SER A 101 3.64 7.12 -0.81
N TYR A 102 3.44 8.04 -1.75
CA TYR A 102 2.12 8.31 -2.33
C TYR A 102 1.58 7.14 -3.15
N GLY A 103 2.49 6.38 -3.80
CA GLY A 103 2.14 5.16 -4.51
C GLY A 103 1.57 4.10 -3.59
N HIS A 104 2.19 3.87 -2.43
CA HIS A 104 1.68 2.90 -1.46
C HIS A 104 0.38 3.37 -0.78
N ASP A 105 0.21 4.66 -0.55
CA ASP A 105 -1.04 5.18 -0.03
C ASP A 105 -2.20 4.86 -0.96
N ILE A 106 -2.07 5.21 -2.25
CA ILE A 106 -3.16 4.94 -3.20
C ILE A 106 -3.37 3.44 -3.42
N GLU A 107 -2.31 2.64 -3.43
CA GLU A 107 -2.38 1.18 -3.51
C GLU A 107 -3.14 0.59 -2.32
N ALA A 108 -2.76 0.94 -1.09
CA ALA A 108 -3.44 0.46 0.11
C ALA A 108 -4.91 0.87 0.15
N SER A 109 -5.28 2.03 -0.39
CA SER A 109 -6.66 2.50 -0.41
C SER A 109 -7.59 1.52 -1.12
N TRP A 110 -7.18 0.95 -2.25
CA TRP A 110 -8.02 0.00 -2.96
C TRP A 110 -7.85 -1.43 -2.47
N LEU A 111 -6.66 -1.85 -2.03
CA LEU A 111 -6.42 -3.20 -1.50
C LEU A 111 -7.17 -3.45 -0.18
N LEU A 112 -7.20 -2.49 0.74
CA LEU A 112 -7.97 -2.58 1.98
C LEU A 112 -9.48 -2.66 1.70
N HIS A 113 -9.98 -1.84 0.79
CA HIS A 113 -11.38 -1.89 0.38
C HIS A 113 -11.74 -3.24 -0.25
N GLU A 114 -10.87 -3.76 -1.13
CA GLU A 114 -11.06 -5.06 -1.76
C GLU A 114 -11.06 -6.20 -0.74
N ALA A 115 -10.14 -6.20 0.22
CA ALA A 115 -10.06 -7.20 1.27
C ALA A 115 -11.35 -7.22 2.13
N ALA A 116 -11.84 -6.06 2.57
CA ALA A 116 -13.07 -5.95 3.31
C ALA A 116 -14.28 -6.46 2.50
N ARG A 117 -14.35 -6.16 1.21
CA ARG A 117 -15.41 -6.65 0.32
C ARG A 117 -15.34 -8.16 0.07
N VAL A 118 -14.16 -8.73 -0.01
CA VAL A 118 -13.95 -10.18 -0.20
C VAL A 118 -14.29 -10.98 1.06
N LEU A 119 -14.07 -10.39 2.24
CA LEU A 119 -14.58 -10.92 3.51
C LEU A 119 -16.11 -10.91 3.55
N GLY A 120 -16.76 -9.90 2.97
CA GLY A 120 -18.21 -9.80 2.86
C GLY A 120 -18.92 -9.36 4.14
N ASP A 121 -18.18 -8.86 5.12
CA ASP A 121 -18.73 -8.29 6.35
C ASP A 121 -19.16 -6.85 6.13
N ALA A 122 -20.48 -6.61 6.19
CA ALA A 122 -21.04 -5.29 5.94
C ALA A 122 -20.62 -4.24 6.99
N GLY A 123 -20.36 -4.66 8.23
CA GLY A 123 -19.87 -3.79 9.30
C GLY A 123 -18.45 -3.32 9.01
N LEU A 124 -17.56 -4.27 8.67
CA LEU A 124 -16.19 -3.97 8.29
C LEU A 124 -16.11 -3.10 7.04
N ILE A 125 -16.93 -3.37 6.03
CA ILE A 125 -16.98 -2.55 4.80
C ILE A 125 -17.34 -1.10 5.17
N ALA A 126 -18.39 -0.90 5.97
CA ALA A 126 -18.83 0.44 6.39
C ALA A 126 -17.77 1.18 7.23
N GLU A 127 -16.94 0.46 7.99
CA GLU A 127 -15.82 1.01 8.76
C GLU A 127 -14.66 1.40 7.85
N ILE A 128 -14.31 0.57 6.86
CA ILE A 128 -13.14 0.76 6.00
C ILE A 128 -13.38 1.82 4.90
N GLU A 129 -14.59 1.94 4.37
CA GLU A 129 -14.89 2.91 3.30
C GLU A 129 -14.47 4.36 3.60
N PRO A 130 -14.74 4.95 4.77
CA PRO A 130 -14.26 6.30 5.07
C PRO A 130 -12.74 6.37 5.26
N VAL A 131 -12.09 5.28 5.72
CA VAL A 131 -10.64 5.22 5.90
C VAL A 131 -9.94 5.26 4.55
N VAL A 132 -10.34 4.40 3.61
CA VAL A 132 -9.71 4.31 2.29
C VAL A 132 -9.88 5.60 1.48
N LYS A 133 -11.00 6.30 1.65
CA LYS A 133 -11.21 7.62 1.03
C LYS A 133 -10.24 8.67 1.57
N LYS A 134 -9.94 8.64 2.87
CA LYS A 134 -8.95 9.55 3.48
C LYS A 134 -7.53 9.24 3.02
N ILE A 135 -7.15 7.97 2.97
CA ILE A 135 -5.85 7.54 2.45
C ILE A 135 -5.68 8.00 0.99
N ALA A 136 -6.68 7.77 0.15
CA ALA A 136 -6.63 8.20 -1.25
C ALA A 136 -6.61 9.73 -1.41
N ALA A 137 -7.26 10.48 -0.52
CA ALA A 137 -7.19 11.92 -0.49
C ALA A 137 -5.79 12.40 -0.07
N ALA A 138 -5.16 11.76 0.92
CA ALA A 138 -3.78 12.04 1.30
C ALA A 138 -2.81 11.72 0.14
N ALA A 139 -2.97 10.57 -0.53
CA ALA A 139 -2.19 10.21 -1.71
C ALA A 139 -2.23 11.28 -2.81
N SER A 140 -3.35 12.02 -2.94
CA SER A 140 -3.49 13.07 -3.96
C SER A 140 -2.51 14.24 -3.81
N GLU A 141 -1.85 14.37 -2.64
CA GLU A 141 -0.77 15.35 -2.43
C GLU A 141 0.45 15.08 -3.33
N GLY A 142 0.63 13.83 -3.78
CA GLY A 142 1.69 13.42 -4.71
C GLY A 142 1.35 13.64 -6.18
N LEU A 143 0.11 14.02 -6.53
CA LEU A 143 -0.28 14.26 -7.91
C LEU A 143 0.34 15.57 -8.45
N THR A 144 0.84 15.50 -9.66
CA THR A 144 1.40 16.64 -10.36
C THR A 144 0.43 17.22 -11.40
N SER A 145 0.69 18.44 -11.84
CA SER A 145 -0.21 19.14 -12.77
C SER A 145 -0.29 18.50 -14.16
N ASP A 146 0.68 17.66 -14.53
CA ASP A 146 0.72 16.90 -15.78
C ASP A 146 0.11 15.49 -15.68
N GLY A 147 -0.40 15.14 -14.48
CA GLY A 147 -1.17 13.93 -14.22
C GLY A 147 -0.37 12.77 -13.62
N GLY A 148 0.95 12.89 -13.50
CA GLY A 148 1.78 11.88 -12.83
C GLY A 148 1.68 11.95 -11.31
N MET A 149 2.20 10.92 -10.63
CA MET A 149 2.36 10.89 -9.17
C MET A 149 3.83 10.73 -8.82
N ILE A 150 4.36 11.63 -7.98
CA ILE A 150 5.73 11.57 -7.47
C ILE A 150 5.89 10.40 -6.49
N TYR A 151 7.13 9.96 -6.28
CA TYR A 151 7.42 8.75 -5.51
C TYR A 151 7.23 8.97 -4.01
N GLU A 152 8.06 9.82 -3.38
CA GLU A 152 8.13 9.94 -1.94
C GLU A 152 8.41 11.37 -1.46
N LYS A 153 8.09 11.62 -0.19
CA LYS A 153 8.43 12.87 0.51
C LYS A 153 8.89 12.59 1.92
N ASP A 154 10.05 13.11 2.27
CA ASP A 154 10.53 13.18 3.66
C ASP A 154 9.88 14.38 4.38
N LEU A 155 9.09 14.11 5.39
CA LEU A 155 8.34 15.14 6.13
C LEU A 155 9.22 15.97 7.07
N THR A 156 10.42 15.47 7.45
CA THR A 156 11.34 16.21 8.31
C THR A 156 12.12 17.24 7.53
N THR A 157 12.67 16.83 6.38
CA THR A 157 13.53 17.69 5.55
C THR A 157 12.76 18.43 4.49
N GLY A 158 11.57 17.98 4.15
CA GLY A 158 10.79 18.45 3.02
C GLY A 158 11.35 18.00 1.65
N HIS A 159 12.35 17.09 1.66
CA HIS A 159 12.89 16.54 0.43
C HIS A 159 11.83 15.73 -0.30
N ILE A 160 11.75 15.92 -1.62
CA ILE A 160 10.84 15.21 -2.51
C ILE A 160 11.67 14.36 -3.46
N ASP A 161 11.43 13.04 -3.46
CA ASP A 161 11.84 12.15 -4.54
C ASP A 161 10.76 12.24 -5.63
N GLY A 162 11.07 13.01 -6.67
CA GLY A 162 10.17 13.32 -7.77
C GLY A 162 10.20 12.31 -8.92
N ASP A 163 10.83 11.15 -8.72
CA ASP A 163 10.88 10.11 -9.74
C ASP A 163 9.49 9.53 -10.02
N TYR A 164 9.23 9.22 -11.28
CA TYR A 164 7.94 8.66 -11.71
C TYR A 164 8.09 7.15 -11.93
N HIS A 165 8.15 6.38 -10.86
CA HIS A 165 8.19 4.93 -10.95
C HIS A 165 6.94 4.37 -11.63
N TRP A 166 7.11 3.43 -12.53
CA TRP A 166 6.04 2.84 -13.34
C TRP A 166 4.91 2.24 -12.48
N TRP A 167 5.25 1.56 -11.39
CA TRP A 167 4.28 0.93 -10.51
C TRP A 167 3.42 1.96 -9.76
N VAL A 168 4.02 3.10 -9.34
CA VAL A 168 3.29 4.20 -8.70
C VAL A 168 2.21 4.74 -9.64
N GLN A 169 2.54 4.89 -10.93
CA GLN A 169 1.57 5.35 -11.91
C GLN A 169 0.47 4.31 -12.16
N ALA A 170 0.82 3.02 -12.23
CA ALA A 170 -0.16 1.94 -12.37
C ALA A 170 -1.14 1.91 -11.19
N GLU A 171 -0.63 1.99 -9.95
CA GLU A 171 -1.43 2.04 -8.75
C GLU A 171 -2.31 3.30 -8.67
N THR A 172 -1.80 4.43 -9.15
CA THR A 172 -2.57 5.67 -9.25
C THR A 172 -3.79 5.49 -10.15
N VAL A 173 -3.63 4.89 -11.32
CA VAL A 173 -4.75 4.59 -12.24
C VAL A 173 -5.77 3.67 -11.57
N VAL A 174 -5.31 2.57 -10.96
CA VAL A 174 -6.19 1.55 -10.36
C VAL A 174 -6.92 2.09 -9.14
N GLY A 175 -6.22 2.74 -8.22
CA GLY A 175 -6.78 3.22 -6.97
C GLY A 175 -7.83 4.32 -7.17
N TYR A 176 -7.54 5.32 -8.01
CA TYR A 176 -8.53 6.36 -8.31
C TYR A 176 -9.69 5.85 -9.15
N TYR A 177 -9.46 4.89 -10.07
CA TYR A 177 -10.58 4.23 -10.75
C TYR A 177 -11.46 3.44 -9.78
N ASN A 178 -10.87 2.80 -8.76
CA ASN A 178 -11.61 2.10 -7.70
C ASN A 178 -12.55 3.05 -6.93
N LEU A 179 -12.07 4.25 -6.57
CA LEU A 179 -12.90 5.27 -5.93
C LEU A 179 -14.08 5.69 -6.80
N PHE A 180 -13.88 5.89 -8.09
CA PHE A 180 -14.97 6.17 -9.01
C PHE A 180 -15.96 5.00 -9.09
N ARG A 181 -15.44 3.78 -9.26
CA ARG A 181 -16.27 2.58 -9.45
C ARG A 181 -17.18 2.30 -8.26
N TYR A 182 -16.71 2.48 -7.05
CA TYR A 182 -17.44 2.09 -5.85
C TYR A 182 -18.13 3.25 -5.15
N PHE A 183 -17.65 4.47 -5.30
CA PHE A 183 -18.19 5.63 -4.61
C PHE A 183 -18.72 6.72 -5.55
N GLY A 184 -18.59 6.55 -6.86
CA GLY A 184 -19.07 7.50 -7.86
C GLY A 184 -18.26 8.80 -7.93
N ASP A 185 -17.03 8.80 -7.39
CA ASP A 185 -16.18 9.98 -7.35
C ASP A 185 -15.63 10.32 -8.75
N ARG A 186 -16.21 11.37 -9.35
CA ARG A 186 -15.81 11.82 -10.68
C ARG A 186 -14.45 12.55 -10.70
N GLY A 187 -14.04 13.16 -9.58
CA GLY A 187 -12.71 13.74 -9.44
C GLY A 187 -11.64 12.65 -9.48
N ALA A 188 -11.89 11.57 -8.76
CA ALA A 188 -11.01 10.40 -8.79
C ALA A 188 -10.93 9.78 -10.20
N LEU A 189 -12.05 9.70 -10.94
CA LEU A 189 -12.00 9.24 -12.33
C LEU A 189 -11.10 10.14 -13.18
N GLN A 190 -11.14 11.45 -12.99
CA GLN A 190 -10.29 12.36 -13.74
C GLN A 190 -8.82 12.15 -13.41
N HIS A 191 -8.45 11.98 -12.14
CA HIS A 191 -7.08 11.62 -11.74
C HIS A 191 -6.59 10.32 -12.38
N SER A 192 -7.45 9.30 -12.43
CA SER A 192 -7.12 8.03 -13.11
C SER A 192 -6.87 8.23 -14.60
N ILE A 193 -7.70 9.02 -15.28
CA ILE A 193 -7.55 9.32 -16.71
C ILE A 193 -6.29 10.15 -16.96
N ASP A 194 -6.04 11.18 -16.17
CA ASP A 194 -4.89 12.06 -16.33
C ASP A 194 -3.58 11.29 -16.16
N CYS A 195 -3.53 10.37 -15.16
CA CYS A 195 -2.38 9.51 -14.94
C CYS A 195 -2.20 8.49 -16.08
N TRP A 196 -3.28 7.93 -16.62
CA TRP A 196 -3.20 7.06 -17.80
C TRP A 196 -2.67 7.81 -19.04
N GLU A 197 -3.07 9.06 -19.26
CA GLU A 197 -2.52 9.89 -20.31
C GLU A 197 -1.03 10.24 -20.07
N PHE A 198 -0.64 10.43 -18.78
CA PHE A 198 0.75 10.60 -18.39
C PHE A 198 1.59 9.36 -18.73
N ILE A 199 1.12 8.16 -18.37
CA ILE A 199 1.80 6.89 -18.69
C ILE A 199 2.05 6.76 -20.19
N LYS A 200 1.03 7.00 -21.00
CA LYS A 200 1.15 6.90 -22.47
C LYS A 200 2.17 7.88 -23.06
N ARG A 201 2.31 9.04 -22.45
CA ARG A 201 3.24 10.08 -22.95
C ARG A 201 4.68 9.89 -22.48
N HIS A 202 4.88 9.31 -21.28
CA HIS A 202 6.18 9.36 -20.61
C HIS A 202 6.78 8.01 -20.27
N LEU A 203 5.97 6.97 -20.08
CA LEU A 203 6.45 5.66 -19.64
C LEU A 203 6.37 4.58 -20.71
N THR A 204 5.54 4.74 -21.74
CA THR A 204 5.43 3.73 -22.78
C THR A 204 6.65 3.75 -23.68
N ASP A 205 7.33 2.62 -23.86
CA ASP A 205 8.36 2.42 -24.87
C ASP A 205 7.72 1.92 -26.17
N ASP A 206 7.47 2.82 -27.10
CA ASP A 206 6.87 2.50 -28.41
C ASP A 206 7.77 1.66 -29.31
N VAL A 207 9.07 1.53 -28.96
CA VAL A 207 10.04 0.78 -29.76
C VAL A 207 10.09 -0.68 -29.33
N HIS A 208 10.11 -0.95 -28.02
CA HIS A 208 10.27 -2.30 -27.47
C HIS A 208 8.98 -2.88 -26.87
N GLY A 209 7.94 -2.08 -26.71
CA GLY A 209 6.63 -2.54 -26.21
C GLY A 209 6.54 -2.71 -24.70
N GLU A 210 7.44 -2.09 -23.96
CA GLU A 210 7.50 -2.11 -22.49
C GLU A 210 7.26 -0.70 -21.92
N TRP A 211 7.27 -0.59 -20.60
CA TRP A 211 7.32 0.70 -19.92
C TRP A 211 8.74 1.00 -19.45
N PHE A 212 9.12 2.26 -19.49
CA PHE A 212 10.35 2.72 -18.85
C PHE A 212 10.23 2.60 -17.33
N TRP A 213 11.38 2.34 -16.70
CA TRP A 213 11.47 2.27 -15.24
C TRP A 213 11.23 3.66 -14.63
#